data_d7013f986c1d089b7c3b444cbfb797d2
#
_entry.id   d7013f986c1d089b7c3b444cbfb797d2
#
_cell.length_a   1.000
_cell.length_b   1.000
_cell.length_c   1.000
_cell.angle_alpha   90.00
_cell.angle_beta   90.00
_cell.angle_gamma   90.00
#
_symmetry.space_group_name_H-M   'P 1'
#
loop_
_entity.id
_entity.type
_entity.pdbx_description
1 polymer ?
#
loop_
_entity_poly.entity_id
_entity_poly.type
_entity_poly.pdbx_seq_one_letter_code
_entity_poly.pdbx_strand_id
1 'polypeptide(L)'
;MTVHQRDWQAFVVPADDGAVHMDLAVDGITCAACMGEIERGLKRLPGIRKARVNLTSQRLAVDWVEDQTGADEIVAELERLGYAAHPFDPASQKERQDKTGKQLLRCLAVSGFAGMNIMLLSVSVWSGNASDITPETRDFFHWLSALIALPT
;
A
#
# COMPACT_ATOMS: atom_id res chain seq x y z
N MET A 1 4.67 8.96 27.32
CA MET A 1 4.46 7.58 26.83
C MET A 1 5.82 7.07 26.40
N THR A 2 6.38 6.15 27.14
CA THR A 2 7.75 5.64 26.97
C THR A 2 7.80 4.88 25.65
N VAL A 3 8.54 5.42 24.68
CA VAL A 3 8.95 4.69 23.48
C VAL A 3 9.70 3.46 23.98
N HIS A 4 9.15 2.31 23.70
CA HIS A 4 9.80 1.04 23.97
C HIS A 4 11.18 1.10 23.32
N GLN A 5 12.24 1.06 24.10
CA GLN A 5 13.62 0.97 23.65
C GLN A 5 13.75 -0.35 22.89
N ARG A 6 13.36 -0.33 21.61
CA ARG A 6 13.57 -1.47 20.73
C ARG A 6 15.06 -1.50 20.44
N ASP A 7 15.63 -2.65 20.54
CA ASP A 7 17.01 -2.88 20.16
C ASP A 7 17.10 -2.84 18.61
N TRP A 8 17.29 -1.64 18.08
CA TRP A 8 17.42 -1.42 16.63
C TRP A 8 18.67 -2.06 16.05
N GLN A 9 19.67 -2.30 16.90
CA GLN A 9 20.91 -2.98 16.53
C GLN A 9 20.65 -4.41 16.02
N ALA A 10 19.62 -5.07 16.51
CA ALA A 10 19.25 -6.41 16.04
C ALA A 10 18.81 -6.47 14.57
N PHE A 11 18.48 -5.32 13.98
CA PHE A 11 18.02 -5.21 12.58
C PHE A 11 19.09 -4.65 11.64
N VAL A 12 20.27 -4.34 12.18
CA VAL A 12 21.41 -3.85 11.42
C VAL A 12 22.14 -5.03 10.78
N VAL A 13 22.34 -4.95 9.47
CA VAL A 13 23.03 -5.98 8.69
C VAL A 13 24.34 -5.39 8.16
N PRO A 14 25.48 -6.06 8.29
CA PRO A 14 26.72 -5.59 7.69
C PRO A 14 26.58 -5.51 6.18
N ALA A 15 27.01 -4.39 5.60
CA ALA A 15 27.07 -4.12 4.18
C ALA A 15 28.53 -4.08 3.72
N ASP A 16 28.75 -3.89 2.42
CA ASP A 16 30.09 -3.82 1.86
C ASP A 16 30.84 -2.53 2.31
N ASP A 17 32.17 -2.58 2.35
CA ASP A 17 33.05 -1.44 2.67
C ASP A 17 32.94 -0.84 4.08
N GLY A 18 32.66 -1.64 5.09
CA GLY A 18 32.57 -1.17 6.49
C GLY A 18 31.35 -0.28 6.75
N ALA A 19 30.37 -0.32 5.87
CA ALA A 19 29.06 0.24 6.08
C ALA A 19 28.13 -0.80 6.70
N VAL A 20 27.06 -0.33 7.31
CA VAL A 20 25.96 -1.15 7.79
C VAL A 20 24.68 -0.72 7.10
N HIS A 21 23.75 -1.65 6.97
CA HIS A 21 22.47 -1.49 6.30
C HIS A 21 21.32 -1.80 7.23
N MET A 22 20.24 -1.04 7.13
CA MET A 22 18.99 -1.32 7.81
C MET A 22 17.79 -0.98 6.94
N ASP A 23 16.80 -1.85 6.98
CA ASP A 23 15.50 -1.64 6.37
C ASP A 23 14.46 -1.29 7.42
N LEU A 24 13.79 -0.18 7.20
CA LEU A 24 12.71 0.31 8.04
C LEU A 24 11.40 0.41 7.25
N ALA A 25 10.31 0.02 7.87
CA ALA A 25 8.98 0.41 7.42
C ALA A 25 8.67 1.78 8.01
N VAL A 26 8.26 2.74 7.18
CA VAL A 26 7.96 4.10 7.61
C VAL A 26 6.51 4.41 7.26
N ASP A 27 5.71 4.69 8.28
CA ASP A 27 4.31 5.03 8.12
C ASP A 27 4.12 6.51 7.74
N GLY A 28 3.04 6.80 7.02
CA GLY A 28 2.64 8.17 6.68
C GLY A 28 3.29 8.75 5.42
N ILE A 29 4.05 7.97 4.66
CA ILE A 29 4.60 8.41 3.38
C ILE A 29 3.49 8.32 2.32
N THR A 30 2.92 9.47 1.94
CA THR A 30 1.81 9.53 0.99
C THR A 30 2.18 10.19 -0.33
N CYS A 31 3.31 10.91 -0.40
CA CYS A 31 3.68 11.68 -1.58
C CYS A 31 5.19 11.75 -1.81
N ALA A 32 5.59 12.13 -3.02
CA ALA A 32 6.99 12.28 -3.42
C ALA A 32 7.73 13.36 -2.61
N ALA A 33 7.04 14.40 -2.13
CA ALA A 33 7.63 15.43 -1.29
C ALA A 33 8.08 14.85 0.07
N CYS A 34 7.27 13.96 0.67
CA CYS A 34 7.61 13.27 1.92
C CYS A 34 8.87 12.40 1.77
N MET A 35 9.01 11.70 0.63
CA MET A 35 10.23 10.93 0.35
C MET A 35 11.47 11.84 0.32
N GLY A 36 11.37 12.97 -0.38
CA GLY A 36 12.47 13.93 -0.48
C GLY A 36 12.81 14.61 0.86
N GLU A 37 11.83 14.77 1.74
CA GLU A 37 12.03 15.30 3.08
C GLU A 37 12.80 14.32 3.97
N ILE A 38 12.38 13.05 3.98
CA ILE A 38 13.05 11.99 4.73
C ILE A 38 14.48 11.80 4.22
N GLU A 39 14.68 11.63 2.90
CA GLU A 39 16.00 11.41 2.33
C GLU A 39 16.96 12.58 2.59
N ARG A 40 16.46 13.82 2.55
CA ARG A 40 17.26 15.02 2.86
C ARG A 40 17.53 15.18 4.34
N GLY A 41 16.56 14.85 5.19
CA GLY A 41 16.72 14.86 6.64
C GLY A 41 17.83 13.92 7.09
N LEU A 42 17.74 12.66 6.66
CA LEU A 42 18.72 11.65 7.00
C LEU A 42 20.13 11.94 6.44
N LYS A 43 20.25 12.51 5.26
CA LYS A 43 21.56 12.92 4.68
C LYS A 43 22.27 14.01 5.47
N ARG A 44 21.61 14.68 6.43
CA ARG A 44 22.25 15.65 7.33
C ARG A 44 23.01 14.97 8.47
N LEU A 45 22.65 13.72 8.78
CA LEU A 45 23.38 12.95 9.77
C LEU A 45 24.77 12.55 9.23
N PRO A 46 25.80 12.60 10.07
CA PRO A 46 27.14 12.19 9.68
C PRO A 46 27.12 10.70 9.34
N GLY A 47 27.97 10.27 8.41
CA GLY A 47 28.13 8.86 8.05
C GLY A 47 27.04 8.23 7.19
N ILE A 48 25.92 8.90 6.93
CA ILE A 48 24.89 8.39 6.01
C ILE A 48 25.45 8.39 4.57
N ARG A 49 25.61 7.19 4.02
CA ARG A 49 26.05 7.00 2.62
C ARG A 49 24.88 7.02 1.65
N LYS A 50 23.79 6.35 2.04
CA LYS A 50 22.61 6.23 1.19
C LYS A 50 21.36 6.18 2.05
N ALA A 51 20.33 6.91 1.66
CA ALA A 51 18.99 6.80 2.19
C ALA A 51 18.03 6.80 1.00
N ARG A 52 17.21 5.75 0.90
CA ARG A 52 16.26 5.57 -0.20
C ARG A 52 14.91 5.14 0.33
N VAL A 53 13.90 5.93 0.01
CA VAL A 53 12.51 5.65 0.35
C VAL A 53 11.80 5.06 -0.86
N ASN A 54 11.10 3.94 -0.64
CA ASN A 54 10.22 3.35 -1.63
C ASN A 54 8.77 3.58 -1.20
N LEU A 55 8.05 4.40 -1.97
CA LEU A 55 6.66 4.77 -1.68
C LEU A 55 5.70 3.57 -1.74
N THR A 56 5.91 2.67 -2.70
CA THR A 56 5.01 1.53 -2.93
C THR A 56 5.06 0.51 -1.79
N SER A 57 6.25 0.26 -1.25
CA SER A 57 6.45 -0.67 -0.14
C SER A 57 6.54 0.02 1.22
N GLN A 58 6.46 1.36 1.27
CA GLN A 58 6.67 2.16 2.48
C GLN A 58 7.98 1.79 3.21
N ARG A 59 9.00 1.41 2.45
CA ARG A 59 10.29 0.95 2.94
C ARG A 59 11.32 2.04 2.78
N LEU A 60 12.07 2.28 3.84
CA LEU A 60 13.27 3.09 3.86
C LEU A 60 14.48 2.16 4.00
N ALA A 61 15.38 2.22 3.03
CA ALA A 61 16.68 1.55 3.06
C ALA A 61 17.76 2.58 3.37
N VAL A 62 18.54 2.35 4.42
CA VAL A 62 19.62 3.24 4.87
C VAL A 62 20.93 2.47 4.95
N ASP A 63 21.97 3.05 4.34
CA ASP A 63 23.36 2.56 4.44
C ASP A 63 24.18 3.66 5.13
N TRP A 64 24.91 3.32 6.21
CA TRP A 64 25.71 4.29 6.96
C TRP A 64 26.96 3.65 7.54
N VAL A 65 27.87 4.49 8.07
CA VAL A 65 29.06 4.07 8.79
C VAL A 65 28.73 4.04 10.27
N GLU A 66 28.81 2.88 10.90
CA GLU A 66 28.39 2.64 12.29
C GLU A 66 29.16 3.50 13.31
N ASP A 67 30.44 3.80 13.02
CA ASP A 67 31.29 4.61 13.90
C ASP A 67 30.84 6.09 14.00
N GLN A 68 29.99 6.58 13.08
CA GLN A 68 29.57 7.99 13.01
C GLN A 68 28.12 8.23 13.42
N THR A 69 27.23 7.27 13.22
CA THR A 69 25.80 7.37 13.51
C THR A 69 25.26 6.02 13.93
N GLY A 70 24.46 6.00 14.98
CA GLY A 70 23.78 4.81 15.45
C GLY A 70 22.40 4.62 14.82
N ALA A 71 21.87 3.41 14.84
CA ALA A 71 20.52 3.11 14.38
C ALA A 71 19.45 3.93 15.12
N ASP A 72 19.65 4.17 16.43
CA ASP A 72 18.74 4.96 17.27
C ASP A 72 18.66 6.44 16.81
N GLU A 73 19.77 7.01 16.35
CA GLU A 73 19.81 8.39 15.85
C GLU A 73 19.04 8.53 14.54
N ILE A 74 19.10 7.52 13.67
CA ILE A 74 18.34 7.47 12.42
C ILE A 74 16.84 7.45 12.72
N VAL A 75 16.41 6.64 13.68
CA VAL A 75 15.01 6.54 14.08
C VAL A 75 14.55 7.82 14.77
N ALA A 76 15.38 8.40 15.64
CA ALA A 76 15.06 9.68 16.31
C ALA A 76 14.89 10.83 15.30
N GLU A 77 15.71 10.86 14.25
CA GLU A 77 15.55 11.86 13.18
C GLU A 77 14.25 11.68 12.39
N LEU A 78 13.84 10.43 12.12
CA LEU A 78 12.55 10.13 11.48
C LEU A 78 11.38 10.60 12.35
N GLU A 79 11.41 10.32 13.65
CA GLU A 79 10.41 10.79 14.61
C GLU A 79 10.37 12.31 14.69
N ARG A 80 11.53 12.98 14.65
CA ARG A 80 11.63 14.45 14.62
C ARG A 80 10.98 15.04 13.37
N LEU A 81 11.07 14.36 12.25
CA LEU A 81 10.40 14.73 11.00
C LEU A 81 8.89 14.40 11.00
N GLY A 82 8.40 13.70 12.04
CA GLY A 82 6.99 13.35 12.18
C GLY A 82 6.61 11.99 11.57
N TYR A 83 7.58 11.16 11.25
CA TYR A 83 7.35 9.83 10.67
C TYR A 83 7.60 8.73 11.69
N ALA A 84 6.66 7.79 11.82
CA ALA A 84 6.83 6.61 12.65
C ALA A 84 7.61 5.54 11.89
N ALA A 85 8.68 5.03 12.52
CA ALA A 85 9.50 3.96 11.95
C ALA A 85 9.28 2.65 12.71
N HIS A 86 9.23 1.55 11.96
CA HIS A 86 9.14 0.20 12.48
C HIS A 86 10.17 -0.69 11.79
N PRO A 87 10.66 -1.75 12.43
CA PRO A 87 11.51 -2.72 11.76
C PRO A 87 10.80 -3.30 10.53
N PHE A 88 11.50 -3.36 9.42
CA PHE A 88 10.92 -3.93 8.21
C PHE A 88 10.89 -5.45 8.32
N ASP A 89 9.69 -6.01 8.45
CA ASP A 89 9.47 -7.45 8.40
C ASP A 89 8.84 -7.84 7.05
N PRO A 90 9.58 -8.51 6.17
CA PRO A 90 9.08 -8.94 4.87
C PRO A 90 7.86 -9.87 4.95
N ALA A 91 7.75 -10.67 6.02
CA ALA A 91 6.65 -11.61 6.20
C ALA A 91 5.34 -10.87 6.50
N SER A 92 5.38 -9.88 7.39
CA SER A 92 4.22 -9.07 7.75
C SER A 92 3.73 -8.21 6.58
N GLN A 93 4.64 -7.68 5.77
CA GLN A 93 4.32 -6.93 4.56
C GLN A 93 3.62 -7.82 3.51
N LYS A 94 4.15 -9.02 3.30
CA LYS A 94 3.54 -9.98 2.38
C LYS A 94 2.12 -10.37 2.81
N GLU A 95 1.92 -10.58 4.10
CA GLU A 95 0.61 -10.90 4.66
C GLU A 95 -0.41 -9.75 4.47
N ARG A 96 0.01 -8.49 4.66
CA ARG A 96 -0.82 -7.30 4.40
C ARG A 96 -1.18 -7.19 2.92
N GLN A 97 -0.20 -7.38 2.02
CA GLN A 97 -0.43 -7.37 0.57
C GLN A 97 -1.37 -8.49 0.14
N ASP A 98 -1.21 -9.71 0.68
CA ASP A 98 -2.08 -10.85 0.38
C ASP A 98 -3.52 -10.62 0.86
N LYS A 99 -3.72 -10.02 2.02
CA LYS A 99 -5.05 -9.64 2.53
C LYS A 99 -5.72 -8.61 1.62
N THR A 100 -5.00 -7.57 1.24
CA THR A 100 -5.50 -6.53 0.34
C THR A 100 -5.78 -7.11 -1.05
N GLY A 101 -4.88 -7.93 -1.58
CA GLY A 101 -5.06 -8.62 -2.86
C GLY A 101 -6.31 -9.51 -2.89
N LYS A 102 -6.54 -10.30 -1.84
CA LYS A 102 -7.74 -11.12 -1.71
C LYS A 102 -9.03 -10.29 -1.62
N GLN A 103 -8.98 -9.15 -0.92
CA GLN A 103 -10.12 -8.24 -0.84
C GLN A 103 -10.42 -7.62 -2.20
N LEU A 104 -9.41 -7.13 -2.91
CA LEU A 104 -9.57 -6.57 -4.26
C LEU A 104 -10.10 -7.61 -5.26
N LEU A 105 -9.60 -8.86 -5.20
CA LEU A 105 -10.10 -9.95 -6.02
C LEU A 105 -11.57 -10.27 -5.75
N ARG A 106 -12.01 -10.23 -4.48
CA ARG A 106 -13.43 -10.41 -4.14
C ARG A 106 -14.29 -9.28 -4.71
N CYS A 107 -13.87 -8.03 -4.54
CA CYS A 107 -14.58 -6.88 -5.12
C CYS A 107 -14.65 -6.98 -6.64
N LEU A 108 -13.54 -7.33 -7.30
CA LEU A 108 -13.48 -7.52 -8.74
C LEU A 108 -14.40 -8.64 -9.22
N ALA A 109 -14.43 -9.78 -8.50
CA ALA A 109 -15.30 -10.90 -8.84
C ALA A 109 -16.78 -10.52 -8.73
N VAL A 110 -17.17 -9.83 -7.67
CA VAL A 110 -18.56 -9.38 -7.47
C VAL A 110 -18.94 -8.35 -8.53
N SER A 111 -18.12 -7.34 -8.76
CA SER A 111 -18.38 -6.30 -9.76
C SER A 111 -18.41 -6.88 -11.19
N GLY A 112 -17.48 -7.78 -11.50
CA GLY A 112 -17.44 -8.45 -12.80
C GLY A 112 -18.66 -9.33 -13.05
N PHE A 113 -19.08 -10.09 -12.02
CA PHE A 113 -20.28 -10.91 -12.10
C PHE A 113 -21.53 -10.06 -12.29
N ALA A 114 -21.68 -9.01 -11.50
CA ALA A 114 -22.81 -8.08 -11.60
C ALA A 114 -22.84 -7.38 -12.97
N GLY A 115 -21.70 -6.85 -13.41
CA GLY A 115 -21.59 -6.20 -14.74
C GLY A 115 -21.93 -7.14 -15.90
N MET A 116 -21.47 -8.39 -15.85
CA MET A 116 -21.80 -9.40 -16.87
C MET A 116 -23.29 -9.72 -16.90
N ASN A 117 -23.94 -9.83 -15.72
CA ASN A 117 -25.38 -10.07 -15.64
C ASN A 117 -26.19 -8.88 -16.20
N ILE A 118 -25.80 -7.65 -15.84
CA ILE A 118 -26.46 -6.45 -16.36
C ILE A 118 -26.31 -6.37 -17.88
N MET A 119 -25.14 -6.70 -18.40
CA MET A 119 -24.88 -6.71 -19.85
C MET A 119 -25.75 -7.75 -20.56
N LEU A 120 -25.89 -8.96 -20.03
CA LEU A 120 -26.76 -10.00 -20.58
C LEU A 120 -28.23 -9.57 -20.56
N LEU A 121 -28.70 -8.96 -19.46
CA LEU A 121 -30.06 -8.46 -19.36
C LEU A 121 -30.29 -7.31 -20.38
N SER A 122 -29.33 -6.42 -20.55
CA SER A 122 -29.40 -5.33 -21.54
C SER A 122 -29.49 -5.83 -22.97
N VAL A 123 -28.70 -6.86 -23.32
CA VAL A 123 -28.75 -7.49 -24.65
C VAL A 123 -30.11 -8.15 -24.87
N SER A 124 -30.65 -8.82 -23.85
CA SER A 124 -31.97 -9.47 -23.93
C SER A 124 -33.08 -8.44 -24.14
N VAL A 125 -33.05 -7.31 -23.45
CA VAL A 125 -34.01 -6.19 -23.64
C VAL A 125 -33.88 -5.59 -25.03
N TRP A 126 -32.63 -5.39 -25.51
CA TRP A 126 -32.38 -4.79 -26.82
C TRP A 126 -32.80 -5.71 -27.97
N SER A 127 -32.49 -7.02 -27.90
CA SER A 127 -32.92 -7.98 -28.90
C SER A 127 -34.43 -8.22 -28.87
N GLY A 128 -35.03 -8.21 -27.66
CA GLY A 128 -36.47 -8.33 -27.49
C GLY A 128 -37.27 -7.09 -27.95
N ASN A 129 -36.68 -5.91 -27.94
CA ASN A 129 -37.26 -4.72 -28.51
C ASN A 129 -37.41 -4.81 -30.05
N ALA A 130 -36.64 -5.72 -30.67
CA ALA A 130 -36.78 -6.07 -32.10
C ALA A 130 -37.83 -7.16 -32.35
N SER A 131 -38.32 -7.88 -31.31
CA SER A 131 -39.25 -8.99 -31.38
C SER A 131 -40.25 -9.03 -30.21
N ASP A 132 -41.15 -8.01 -30.16
CA ASP A 132 -42.44 -8.04 -29.43
C ASP A 132 -42.39 -8.41 -27.92
N ILE A 133 -41.47 -7.83 -27.13
CA ILE A 133 -41.53 -7.88 -25.66
C ILE A 133 -42.58 -6.90 -25.15
N THR A 134 -43.48 -7.39 -24.28
CA THR A 134 -44.45 -6.54 -23.60
C THR A 134 -43.80 -5.46 -22.73
N PRO A 135 -44.37 -4.26 -22.62
CA PRO A 135 -43.80 -3.17 -21.80
C PRO A 135 -43.53 -3.59 -20.36
N GLU A 136 -44.40 -4.44 -19.78
CA GLU A 136 -44.29 -4.95 -18.41
C GLU A 136 -43.01 -5.82 -18.21
N THR A 137 -42.66 -6.64 -19.20
CA THR A 137 -41.46 -7.48 -19.15
C THR A 137 -40.19 -6.62 -19.24
N ARG A 138 -40.22 -5.56 -20.06
CA ARG A 138 -39.13 -4.60 -20.20
C ARG A 138 -38.87 -3.85 -18.86
N ASP A 139 -39.93 -3.38 -18.21
CA ASP A 139 -39.84 -2.67 -16.93
C ASP A 139 -39.32 -3.59 -15.82
N PHE A 140 -39.76 -4.84 -15.83
CA PHE A 140 -39.22 -5.87 -14.91
C PHE A 140 -37.71 -6.04 -15.05
N PHE A 141 -37.16 -6.16 -16.27
CA PHE A 141 -35.72 -6.27 -16.49
C PHE A 141 -34.96 -5.01 -16.09
N HIS A 142 -35.51 -3.82 -16.27
CA HIS A 142 -34.92 -2.58 -15.78
C HIS A 142 -34.84 -2.53 -14.26
N TRP A 143 -35.91 -2.91 -13.56
CA TRP A 143 -35.94 -3.00 -12.11
C TRP A 143 -34.97 -4.05 -11.57
N LEU A 144 -34.89 -5.21 -12.20
CA LEU A 144 -33.96 -6.27 -11.83
C LEU A 144 -32.50 -5.83 -12.01
N SER A 145 -32.19 -5.16 -13.10
CA SER A 145 -30.85 -4.59 -13.35
C SER A 145 -30.49 -3.52 -12.31
N ALA A 146 -31.42 -2.67 -11.94
CA ALA A 146 -31.23 -1.65 -10.91
C ALA A 146 -30.96 -2.30 -9.53
N LEU A 147 -31.68 -3.37 -9.20
CA LEU A 147 -31.48 -4.12 -7.94
C LEU A 147 -30.10 -4.77 -7.86
N ILE A 148 -29.58 -5.29 -8.99
CA ILE A 148 -28.23 -5.90 -9.06
C ILE A 148 -27.15 -4.83 -8.98
N ALA A 149 -27.39 -3.65 -9.54
CA ALA A 149 -26.40 -2.56 -9.58
C ALA A 149 -26.26 -1.82 -8.23
N LEU A 150 -27.27 -1.87 -7.38
CA LEU A 150 -27.32 -1.09 -6.14
C LEU A 150 -26.29 -1.51 -5.07
N PRO A 151 -25.91 -2.81 -4.90
CA PRO A 151 -24.89 -3.25 -3.94
C PRO A 151 -23.46 -3.27 -4.51
N THR A 152 -23.22 -2.88 -5.77
CA THR A 152 -21.89 -2.88 -6.42
C THR A 152 -21.26 -1.50 -6.43
#